data_52cf3a770e332d97e31e912271a1e005
#
_entry.id   52cf3a770e332d97e31e912271a1e005
#
_cell.length_a   1.000
_cell.length_b   1.000
_cell.length_c   1.000
_cell.angle_alpha   90.00
_cell.angle_beta   90.00
_cell.angle_gamma   90.00
#
_symmetry.space_group_name_H-M   'P 1'
#
loop_
_entity.id
_entity.type
_entity.pdbx_description
1 polymer ?
#
loop_
_entity_poly.entity_id
_entity_poly.type
_entity_poly.pdbx_seq_one_letter_code
_entity_poly.pdbx_strand_id
1 'polypeptide(L)'
;DENHLKQLHTFAEKNPIYFNSFEEIISGVSCVVYEGDINDYWLNSIKHGSSCQPFYPTWIMSAYVMASIAKELNYSELVDIGSGDGRIAFCGKILGFNSHSIEIDDVLVGLQDTISTQTNQNFNPKCADALEFDYSELNLKTPVFFIGGLPQMGGDLLAASIIEKINSIANLK
;
A
#
# COMPACT_ATOMS: atom_id res chain seq x y z
N ASP A 1 16.31 6.97 9.46
CA ASP A 1 16.10 6.68 10.88
C ASP A 1 16.20 5.16 11.09
N GLU A 2 17.06 4.70 12.03
CA GLU A 2 17.28 3.28 12.33
C GLU A 2 16.02 2.55 12.80
N ASN A 3 15.13 3.23 13.50
CA ASN A 3 13.88 2.64 13.95
C ASN A 3 12.94 2.34 12.77
N HIS A 4 12.87 3.26 11.80
CA HIS A 4 12.08 3.00 10.59
C HIS A 4 12.67 1.84 9.79
N LEU A 5 14.01 1.77 9.67
CA LEU A 5 14.65 0.65 8.98
C LEU A 5 14.30 -0.69 9.64
N LYS A 6 14.35 -0.79 10.97
CA LYS A 6 13.92 -1.98 11.70
C LYS A 6 12.46 -2.35 11.42
N GLN A 7 11.57 -1.36 11.33
CA GLN A 7 10.16 -1.61 11.02
C GLN A 7 9.97 -2.08 9.58
N LEU A 8 10.74 -1.58 8.60
CA LEU A 8 10.72 -2.08 7.23
C LEU A 8 11.20 -3.54 7.15
N HIS A 9 12.25 -3.89 7.89
CA HIS A 9 12.67 -5.30 8.03
C HIS A 9 11.56 -6.15 8.65
N THR A 10 10.93 -5.66 9.73
CA THR A 10 9.81 -6.37 10.37
C THR A 10 8.64 -6.58 9.41
N PHE A 11 8.31 -5.57 8.57
CA PHE A 11 7.30 -5.73 7.51
C PHE A 11 7.65 -6.90 6.57
N ALA A 12 8.88 -6.93 6.07
CA ALA A 12 9.31 -7.99 5.16
C ALA A 12 9.34 -9.37 5.85
N GLU A 13 9.84 -9.46 7.06
CA GLU A 13 9.89 -10.70 7.85
C GLU A 13 8.50 -11.26 8.20
N LYS A 14 7.51 -10.38 8.36
CA LYS A 14 6.13 -10.76 8.72
C LYS A 14 5.20 -10.88 7.51
N ASN A 15 5.68 -10.53 6.33
CA ASN A 15 4.93 -10.64 5.10
C ASN A 15 5.10 -12.05 4.51
N PRO A 16 4.03 -12.87 4.44
CA PRO A 16 4.10 -14.26 3.99
C PRO A 16 4.55 -14.45 2.53
N ILE A 17 4.57 -13.39 1.73
CA ILE A 17 5.10 -13.49 0.36
C ILE A 17 6.61 -13.72 0.33
N TYR A 18 7.34 -13.37 1.39
CA TYR A 18 8.78 -13.58 1.48
C TYR A 18 9.10 -14.90 2.18
N PHE A 19 9.90 -15.73 1.55
CA PHE A 19 10.28 -17.06 2.05
C PHE A 19 11.76 -17.18 2.40
N ASN A 20 12.60 -16.23 1.96
CA ASN A 20 14.04 -16.22 2.21
C ASN A 20 14.57 -14.80 2.37
N SER A 21 15.68 -14.67 3.09
CA SER A 21 16.45 -13.42 3.16
C SER A 21 17.94 -13.72 3.31
N PHE A 22 18.78 -12.85 2.74
CA PHE A 22 20.24 -12.93 2.83
C PHE A 22 20.87 -11.54 2.77
N GLU A 23 22.10 -11.44 3.26
CA GLU A 23 22.89 -10.21 3.15
C GLU A 23 23.69 -10.20 1.85
N GLU A 24 23.73 -9.05 1.18
CA GLU A 24 24.51 -8.82 -0.02
C GLU A 24 25.07 -7.38 -0.04
N ILE A 25 26.25 -7.21 -0.67
CA ILE A 25 26.81 -5.88 -0.89
C ILE A 25 26.40 -5.40 -2.29
N ILE A 26 25.50 -4.42 -2.32
CA ILE A 26 25.02 -3.80 -3.56
C ILE A 26 25.63 -2.40 -3.68
N SER A 27 26.44 -2.20 -4.72
CA SER A 27 27.15 -0.91 -4.95
C SER A 27 27.93 -0.41 -3.73
N GLY A 28 28.54 -1.33 -2.97
CA GLY A 28 29.33 -0.99 -1.78
C GLY A 28 28.52 -0.77 -0.50
N VAL A 29 27.22 -0.96 -0.54
CA VAL A 29 26.31 -0.84 0.62
C VAL A 29 25.87 -2.24 1.05
N SER A 30 25.96 -2.56 2.35
CA SER A 30 25.39 -3.79 2.89
C SER A 30 23.86 -3.69 2.89
N CYS A 31 23.23 -4.64 2.22
CA CYS A 31 21.79 -4.73 2.06
C CYS A 31 21.28 -6.07 2.52
N VAL A 32 20.08 -6.10 3.09
CA VAL A 32 19.33 -7.35 3.26
C VAL A 32 18.36 -7.47 2.09
N VAL A 33 18.48 -8.56 1.35
CA VAL A 33 17.61 -8.92 0.22
C VAL A 33 16.55 -9.89 0.70
N TYR A 34 15.30 -9.64 0.36
CA TYR A 34 14.17 -10.51 0.64
C TYR A 34 13.67 -11.10 -0.67
N GLU A 35 13.63 -12.43 -0.74
CA GLU A 35 13.08 -13.19 -1.86
C GLU A 35 11.65 -13.59 -1.54
N GLY A 36 10.74 -13.32 -2.47
CA GLY A 36 9.32 -13.62 -2.31
C GLY A 36 8.71 -14.29 -3.53
N ASP A 37 7.54 -14.90 -3.34
CA ASP A 37 6.71 -15.44 -4.41
C ASP A 37 5.33 -14.80 -4.35
N ILE A 38 4.91 -14.20 -5.46
CA ILE A 38 3.60 -13.54 -5.60
C ILE A 38 2.61 -14.39 -6.41
N ASN A 39 2.98 -15.59 -6.84
CA ASN A 39 2.16 -16.38 -7.76
C ASN A 39 0.80 -16.73 -7.18
N ASP A 40 0.73 -17.06 -5.90
CA ASP A 40 -0.55 -17.37 -5.25
C ASP A 40 -1.48 -16.16 -5.22
N TYR A 41 -0.94 -14.97 -4.93
CA TYR A 41 -1.69 -13.71 -4.90
C TYR A 41 -2.07 -13.23 -6.30
N TRP A 42 -1.19 -13.41 -7.29
CA TRP A 42 -1.49 -13.18 -8.69
C TRP A 42 -2.70 -14.00 -9.16
N LEU A 43 -2.70 -15.30 -8.91
CA LEU A 43 -3.77 -16.19 -9.35
C LEU A 43 -5.10 -15.85 -8.67
N ASN A 44 -5.07 -15.49 -7.40
CA ASN A 44 -6.26 -15.13 -6.65
C ASN A 44 -6.82 -13.76 -7.05
N SER A 45 -5.99 -12.78 -7.32
CA SER A 45 -6.45 -11.44 -7.72
C SER A 45 -7.14 -11.42 -9.08
N ILE A 46 -6.83 -12.33 -10.00
CA ILE A 46 -7.49 -12.46 -11.31
C ILE A 46 -8.99 -12.77 -11.19
N LYS A 47 -9.45 -13.40 -10.09
CA LYS A 47 -10.88 -13.76 -9.89
C LYS A 47 -11.83 -12.54 -9.87
N HIS A 48 -11.32 -11.34 -9.60
CA HIS A 48 -12.13 -10.14 -9.46
C HIS A 48 -12.53 -9.46 -10.78
N GLY A 49 -12.19 -10.03 -11.91
CA GLY A 49 -12.64 -9.56 -13.23
C GLY A 49 -11.83 -8.40 -13.82
N SER A 50 -12.44 -7.61 -14.69
CA SER A 50 -11.72 -6.66 -15.57
C SER A 50 -11.15 -5.44 -14.86
N SER A 51 -11.66 -5.06 -13.69
CA SER A 51 -11.15 -3.92 -12.91
C SER A 51 -9.96 -4.25 -12.03
N CYS A 52 -9.55 -5.52 -11.96
CA CYS A 52 -8.46 -5.98 -11.11
C CYS A 52 -7.19 -6.26 -11.91
N GLN A 53 -6.06 -6.05 -11.26
CA GLN A 53 -4.75 -6.43 -11.77
C GLN A 53 -4.11 -7.49 -10.89
N PRO A 54 -3.30 -8.38 -11.47
CA PRO A 54 -2.42 -9.23 -10.68
C PRO A 54 -1.54 -8.36 -9.76
N PHE A 55 -1.33 -8.83 -8.54
CA PHE A 55 -0.54 -8.11 -7.56
C PHE A 55 0.93 -7.95 -8.00
N TYR A 56 1.39 -6.70 -8.10
CA TYR A 56 2.77 -6.33 -8.36
C TYR A 56 3.26 -5.39 -7.26
N PRO A 57 4.04 -5.90 -6.30
CA PRO A 57 4.47 -5.09 -5.17
C PRO A 57 5.45 -3.99 -5.59
N THR A 58 5.19 -2.77 -5.16
CA THR A 58 6.16 -1.67 -5.21
C THR A 58 7.37 -2.02 -4.35
N TRP A 59 8.57 -1.61 -4.72
CA TRP A 59 9.75 -1.78 -3.87
C TRP A 59 9.55 -1.05 -2.55
N ILE A 60 9.82 -1.73 -1.42
CA ILE A 60 9.51 -1.17 -0.10
C ILE A 60 10.25 0.15 0.17
N MET A 61 11.50 0.27 -0.31
CA MET A 61 12.26 1.52 -0.19
C MET A 61 11.63 2.64 -1.02
N SER A 62 11.06 2.35 -2.19
CA SER A 62 10.31 3.34 -2.98
C SER A 62 9.05 3.78 -2.26
N ALA A 63 8.30 2.85 -1.68
CA ALA A 63 7.12 3.15 -0.86
C ALA A 63 7.49 4.06 0.33
N TYR A 64 8.58 3.75 1.03
CA TYR A 64 9.07 4.55 2.14
C TYR A 64 9.49 5.98 1.71
N VAL A 65 10.22 6.11 0.60
CA VAL A 65 10.65 7.42 0.07
C VAL A 65 9.43 8.26 -0.34
N MET A 66 8.47 7.67 -1.05
CA MET A 66 7.24 8.38 -1.45
C MET A 66 6.46 8.88 -0.22
N ALA A 67 6.27 8.04 0.78
CA ALA A 67 5.62 8.43 2.03
C ALA A 67 6.42 9.50 2.80
N SER A 68 7.77 9.42 2.79
CA SER A 68 8.63 10.43 3.41
C SER A 68 8.48 11.80 2.75
N ILE A 69 8.46 11.85 1.42
CA ILE A 69 8.23 13.09 0.66
C ILE A 69 6.86 13.68 1.00
N ALA A 70 5.81 12.85 1.05
CA ALA A 70 4.49 13.31 1.44
C ALA A 70 4.48 13.90 2.87
N LYS A 71 5.27 13.32 3.79
CA LYS A 71 5.43 13.84 5.16
C LYS A 71 6.10 15.20 5.18
N GLU A 72 7.16 15.40 4.40
CA GLU A 72 7.84 16.68 4.25
C GLU A 72 6.93 17.77 3.65
N LEU A 73 5.98 17.38 2.80
CA LEU A 73 4.96 18.27 2.26
C LEU A 73 3.79 18.56 3.22
N ASN A 74 3.89 18.11 4.48
CA ASN A 74 2.94 18.32 5.57
C ASN A 74 1.55 17.70 5.37
N TYR A 75 1.45 16.61 4.61
CA TYR A 75 0.25 15.78 4.61
C TYR A 75 0.12 15.02 5.94
N SER A 76 -1.10 14.83 6.43
CA SER A 76 -1.38 14.16 7.70
C SER A 76 -2.06 12.80 7.55
N GLU A 77 -2.78 12.59 6.48
CA GLU A 77 -3.40 11.31 6.14
C GLU A 77 -2.79 10.75 4.85
N LEU A 78 -2.61 9.43 4.82
CA LEU A 78 -2.16 8.70 3.64
C LEU A 78 -3.23 7.66 3.27
N VAL A 79 -3.71 7.72 2.04
CA VAL A 79 -4.70 6.78 1.50
C VAL A 79 -4.07 6.03 0.32
N ASP A 80 -3.90 4.72 0.49
CA ASP A 80 -3.32 3.81 -0.48
C ASP A 80 -4.44 3.03 -1.18
N ILE A 81 -4.67 3.30 -2.46
CA ILE A 81 -5.75 2.75 -3.28
C ILE A 81 -5.18 1.72 -4.26
N GLY A 82 -5.74 0.51 -4.25
CA GLY A 82 -5.15 -0.64 -4.94
C GLY A 82 -3.88 -1.07 -4.24
N SER A 83 -3.99 -1.20 -2.93
CA SER A 83 -2.87 -1.21 -2.00
C SER A 83 -2.05 -2.52 -1.96
N GLY A 84 -2.54 -3.59 -2.61
CA GLY A 84 -1.84 -4.87 -2.63
C GLY A 84 -1.60 -5.44 -1.23
N ASP A 85 -0.35 -5.58 -0.83
CA ASP A 85 0.02 -6.02 0.53
C ASP A 85 0.07 -4.89 1.57
N GLY A 86 -0.33 -3.68 1.20
CA GLY A 86 -0.43 -2.53 2.10
C GLY A 86 0.89 -1.84 2.44
N ARG A 87 1.98 -2.12 1.70
CA ARG A 87 3.32 -1.59 2.04
C ARG A 87 3.43 -0.07 2.01
N ILE A 88 2.68 0.63 1.14
CA ILE A 88 2.66 2.09 1.10
C ILE A 88 1.95 2.62 2.34
N ALA A 89 0.77 2.07 2.67
CA ALA A 89 0.03 2.43 3.87
C ALA A 89 0.82 2.11 5.16
N PHE A 90 1.55 0.98 5.20
CA PHE A 90 2.45 0.64 6.28
C PHE A 90 3.59 1.67 6.43
N CYS A 91 4.25 2.05 5.32
CA CYS A 91 5.27 3.10 5.34
C CYS A 91 4.72 4.43 5.84
N GLY A 92 3.50 4.80 5.43
CA GLY A 92 2.80 5.95 5.99
C GLY A 92 2.61 5.83 7.50
N LYS A 93 2.17 4.67 7.97
CA LYS A 93 1.93 4.44 9.40
C LYS A 93 3.18 4.62 10.25
N ILE A 94 4.32 4.04 9.85
CA ILE A 94 5.59 4.19 10.58
C ILE A 94 6.15 5.62 10.56
N LEU A 95 5.77 6.41 9.55
CA LEU A 95 6.09 7.84 9.45
C LEU A 95 5.10 8.75 10.20
N GLY A 96 4.10 8.16 10.89
CA GLY A 96 3.14 8.88 11.73
C GLY A 96 1.97 9.49 10.96
N PHE A 97 1.63 8.95 9.78
CA PHE A 97 0.37 9.26 9.13
C PHE A 97 -0.81 8.55 9.81
N ASN A 98 -2.00 9.13 9.71
CA ASN A 98 -3.23 8.37 9.77
C ASN A 98 -3.39 7.67 8.42
N SER A 99 -2.97 6.38 8.36
CA SER A 99 -2.91 5.62 7.12
C SER A 99 -4.15 4.79 6.92
N HIS A 100 -4.61 4.73 5.67
CA HIS A 100 -5.72 3.92 5.20
C HIS A 100 -5.31 3.16 3.96
N SER A 101 -5.76 1.93 3.86
CA SER A 101 -5.48 1.02 2.75
C SER A 101 -6.80 0.52 2.16
N ILE A 102 -6.98 0.65 0.85
CA ILE A 102 -8.18 0.23 0.13
C ILE A 102 -7.76 -0.75 -0.95
N GLU A 103 -8.29 -1.97 -0.87
CA GLU A 103 -7.98 -3.07 -1.78
C GLU A 103 -9.27 -3.83 -2.11
N ILE A 104 -9.44 -4.22 -3.36
CA ILE A 104 -10.61 -4.97 -3.79
C ILE A 104 -10.47 -6.48 -3.53
N ASP A 105 -9.25 -7.00 -3.50
CA ASP A 105 -8.98 -8.42 -3.30
C ASP A 105 -9.00 -8.79 -1.81
N ASP A 106 -9.97 -9.61 -1.41
CA ASP A 106 -10.15 -10.07 -0.03
C ASP A 106 -8.95 -10.90 0.49
N VAL A 107 -8.22 -11.60 -0.39
CA VAL A 107 -7.02 -12.35 -0.02
C VAL A 107 -5.89 -11.40 0.33
N LEU A 108 -5.69 -10.34 -0.46
CA LEU A 108 -4.70 -9.31 -0.18
C LEU A 108 -5.06 -8.49 1.08
N VAL A 109 -6.35 -8.21 1.32
CA VAL A 109 -6.78 -7.59 2.58
C VAL A 109 -6.48 -8.49 3.77
N GLY A 110 -6.74 -9.80 3.67
CA GLY A 110 -6.37 -10.77 4.72
C GLY A 110 -4.86 -10.82 4.99
N LEU A 111 -4.04 -10.66 3.95
CA LEU A 111 -2.60 -10.50 4.08
C LEU A 111 -2.23 -9.22 4.84
N GLN A 112 -2.86 -8.09 4.52
CA GLN A 112 -2.66 -6.81 5.19
C GLN A 112 -3.05 -6.87 6.68
N ASP A 113 -4.16 -7.53 7.02
CA ASP A 113 -4.58 -7.74 8.41
C ASP A 113 -3.56 -8.57 9.19
N THR A 114 -2.99 -9.58 8.54
CA THR A 114 -1.93 -10.40 9.13
C THR A 114 -0.68 -9.56 9.42
N ILE A 115 -0.20 -8.78 8.45
CA ILE A 115 0.95 -7.89 8.60
C ILE A 115 0.67 -6.83 9.67
N SER A 116 -0.47 -6.18 9.63
CA SER A 116 -0.90 -5.17 10.60
C SER A 116 -0.86 -5.70 12.03
N THR A 117 -1.39 -6.91 12.24
CA THR A 117 -1.40 -7.58 13.55
C THR A 117 0.00 -7.96 14.01
N GLN A 118 0.79 -8.58 13.16
CA GLN A 118 2.11 -9.09 13.51
C GLN A 118 3.16 -7.99 13.71
N THR A 119 3.01 -6.85 13.03
CA THR A 119 3.88 -5.69 13.19
C THR A 119 3.40 -4.70 14.26
N ASN A 120 2.20 -4.89 14.79
CA ASN A 120 1.50 -3.94 15.66
C ASN A 120 1.37 -2.54 15.03
N GLN A 121 1.21 -2.49 13.70
CA GLN A 121 1.05 -1.27 12.92
C GLN A 121 -0.30 -1.31 12.20
N ASN A 122 -1.32 -0.71 12.81
CA ASN A 122 -2.65 -0.64 12.18
C ASN A 122 -2.67 0.48 11.12
N PHE A 123 -2.74 0.10 9.85
CA PHE A 123 -2.91 0.99 8.71
C PHE A 123 -4.30 0.89 8.07
N ASN A 124 -5.29 0.45 8.84
CA ASN A 124 -6.72 0.42 8.51
C ASN A 124 -7.07 -0.20 7.15
N PRO A 125 -6.78 -1.51 6.92
CA PRO A 125 -7.17 -2.18 5.70
C PRO A 125 -8.69 -2.18 5.48
N LYS A 126 -9.11 -1.94 4.23
CA LYS A 126 -10.51 -1.97 3.80
C LYS A 126 -10.65 -2.80 2.53
N CYS A 127 -11.50 -3.82 2.57
CA CYS A 127 -11.88 -4.59 1.39
C CYS A 127 -13.01 -3.84 0.68
N ALA A 128 -12.67 -3.12 -0.40
CA ALA A 128 -13.65 -2.32 -1.13
C ALA A 128 -13.21 -2.02 -2.56
N ASP A 129 -14.18 -1.87 -3.46
CA ASP A 129 -13.97 -1.25 -4.76
C ASP A 129 -13.75 0.26 -4.58
N ALA A 130 -12.65 0.76 -5.11
CA ALA A 130 -12.29 2.18 -5.01
C ALA A 130 -13.33 3.13 -5.63
N LEU A 131 -14.09 2.68 -6.62
CA LEU A 131 -15.18 3.47 -7.22
C LEU A 131 -16.44 3.48 -6.37
N GLU A 132 -16.67 2.46 -5.55
CA GLU A 132 -17.85 2.35 -4.70
C GLU A 132 -17.60 2.84 -3.26
N PHE A 133 -16.33 2.87 -2.83
CA PHE A 133 -15.97 3.24 -1.45
C PHE A 133 -16.36 4.69 -1.13
N ASP A 134 -16.96 4.90 0.04
CA ASP A 134 -17.28 6.25 0.54
C ASP A 134 -16.08 6.86 1.28
N TYR A 135 -15.28 7.64 0.57
CA TYR A 135 -14.09 8.31 1.15
C TYR A 135 -14.43 9.32 2.26
N SER A 136 -15.69 9.75 2.38
CA SER A 136 -16.11 10.65 3.47
C SER A 136 -16.02 10.01 4.85
N GLU A 137 -16.08 8.67 4.94
CA GLU A 137 -15.92 7.92 6.18
C GLU A 137 -14.52 8.06 6.80
N LEU A 138 -13.52 8.42 5.98
CA LEU A 138 -12.12 8.54 6.43
C LEU A 138 -11.85 9.83 7.20
N ASN A 139 -12.75 10.82 7.16
CA ASN A 139 -12.62 12.12 7.85
C ASN A 139 -11.29 12.84 7.55
N LEU A 140 -10.90 12.86 6.28
CA LEU A 140 -9.60 13.39 5.82
C LEU A 140 -9.56 14.93 5.93
N LYS A 141 -8.36 15.47 6.26
CA LYS A 141 -8.10 16.92 6.37
C LYS A 141 -7.05 17.37 5.36
N THR A 142 -5.88 16.76 5.39
CA THR A 142 -4.76 17.04 4.47
C THR A 142 -4.22 15.72 3.92
N PRO A 143 -5.02 15.00 3.12
CA PRO A 143 -4.64 13.68 2.63
C PRO A 143 -3.68 13.75 1.45
N VAL A 144 -2.84 12.71 1.34
CA VAL A 144 -2.19 12.31 0.11
C VAL A 144 -2.78 10.97 -0.34
N PHE A 145 -3.07 10.85 -1.62
CA PHE A 145 -3.57 9.62 -2.23
C PHE A 145 -2.49 8.99 -3.09
N PHE A 146 -2.24 7.71 -2.86
CA PHE A 146 -1.47 6.87 -3.75
C PHE A 146 -2.45 5.94 -4.48
N ILE A 147 -2.41 5.93 -5.80
CA ILE A 147 -3.30 5.12 -6.63
C ILE A 147 -2.44 4.12 -7.38
N GLY A 148 -2.56 2.85 -7.04
CA GLY A 148 -1.83 1.74 -7.63
C GLY A 148 -2.76 0.61 -8.08
N GLY A 149 -2.19 -0.54 -8.48
CA GLY A 149 -2.96 -1.71 -8.86
C GLY A 149 -3.86 -1.52 -10.08
N LEU A 150 -3.56 -0.53 -10.93
CA LEU A 150 -4.39 -0.16 -12.07
C LEU A 150 -4.18 -1.13 -13.24
N PRO A 151 -5.26 -1.47 -13.99
CA PRO A 151 -5.15 -2.32 -15.17
C PRO A 151 -4.24 -1.70 -16.25
N GLN A 152 -3.50 -2.56 -16.95
CA GLN A 152 -2.66 -2.12 -18.09
C GLN A 152 -3.49 -1.47 -19.19
N MET A 153 -4.72 -1.96 -19.41
CA MET A 153 -5.68 -1.38 -20.35
C MET A 153 -6.81 -0.71 -19.55
N GLY A 154 -6.99 0.60 -19.77
CA GLY A 154 -8.04 1.38 -19.10
C GLY A 154 -7.71 1.85 -17.69
N GLY A 155 -6.50 1.62 -17.19
CA GLY A 155 -6.08 2.07 -15.87
C GLY A 155 -6.06 3.58 -15.71
N ASP A 156 -5.78 4.30 -16.78
CA ASP A 156 -5.86 5.75 -16.86
C ASP A 156 -7.30 6.26 -16.67
N LEU A 157 -8.27 5.59 -17.27
CA LEU A 157 -9.70 5.90 -17.09
C LEU A 157 -10.17 5.59 -15.67
N LEU A 158 -9.73 4.46 -15.11
CA LEU A 158 -10.04 4.11 -13.73
C LEU A 158 -9.44 5.13 -12.75
N ALA A 159 -8.17 5.51 -12.95
CA ALA A 159 -7.54 6.56 -12.15
C ALA A 159 -8.28 7.88 -12.23
N ALA A 160 -8.69 8.31 -13.42
CA ALA A 160 -9.47 9.52 -13.62
C ALA A 160 -10.80 9.47 -12.85
N SER A 161 -11.52 8.35 -12.94
CA SER A 161 -12.79 8.16 -12.22
C SER A 161 -12.62 8.20 -10.70
N ILE A 162 -11.55 7.59 -10.17
CA ILE A 162 -11.21 7.65 -8.75
C ILE A 162 -10.91 9.10 -8.34
N ILE A 163 -10.10 9.82 -9.12
CA ILE A 163 -9.76 11.23 -8.87
C ILE A 163 -11.02 12.12 -8.89
N GLU A 164 -11.92 11.93 -9.84
CA GLU A 164 -13.21 12.66 -9.89
C GLU A 164 -14.03 12.41 -8.63
N LYS A 165 -14.12 11.16 -8.19
CA LYS A 165 -14.81 10.79 -6.96
C LYS A 165 -14.19 11.46 -5.73
N ILE A 166 -12.87 11.43 -5.58
CA ILE A 166 -12.15 12.10 -4.48
C ILE A 166 -12.40 13.61 -4.51
N ASN A 167 -12.32 14.24 -5.67
CA ASN A 167 -12.55 15.67 -5.85
C ASN A 167 -13.99 16.09 -5.54
N SER A 168 -14.94 15.18 -5.58
CA SER A 168 -16.33 15.43 -5.22
C SER A 168 -16.57 15.53 -3.71
N ILE A 169 -15.60 15.13 -2.87
CA ILE A 169 -15.71 15.15 -1.42
C ILE A 169 -15.67 16.61 -0.93
N ALA A 170 -16.76 17.07 -0.32
CA ALA A 170 -16.97 18.48 0.01
C ALA A 170 -15.91 19.08 0.95
N ASN A 171 -15.23 18.27 1.74
CA ASN A 171 -14.27 18.70 2.77
C ASN A 171 -12.80 18.69 2.31
N LEU A 172 -12.53 18.28 1.07
CA LEU A 172 -11.17 18.22 0.50
C LEU A 172 -10.88 19.37 -0.47
N LYS A 173 -11.63 20.46 -0.40
CA LYS A 173 -11.45 21.66 -1.23
C LYS A 173 -10.53 22.67 -0.59
#